data_8e3b8734631ba362e9dbebf4dda11814
#
_entry.id   8e3b8734631ba362e9dbebf4dda11814
#
_cell.length_a   1.000
_cell.length_b   1.000
_cell.length_c   1.000
_cell.angle_alpha   90.00
_cell.angle_beta   90.00
_cell.angle_gamma   90.00
#
_symmetry.space_group_name_H-M   'P 1'
#
loop_
_entity.id
_entity.type
_entity.pdbx_description
1 polymer ?
#
loop_
_entity_poly.entity_id
_entity_poly.type
_entity_poly.pdbx_seq_one_letter_code
_entity_poly.pdbx_strand_id
1 'polypeptide(L)'
;MGDFCKNSKFLLNNSPYNRDYGDLPGVVFSARLLRMRALIQRVKRAEVRIEGRVVARIGKGLLVLIGITADDTQEVAMTFAEKIIVLRVFDDDARRMNRSAQDVGGEFLVVSQFTLYADCRKGRRPSFERAAKASVAKDLYEAFVAALRARGVPVETGEFGAMMEVELVNDGPVTLFLDSADFISWEE
;
A
#
# COMPACT_ATOMS: atom_id res chain seq x y z
N MET A 1 -34.53 -12.49 -29.44
CA MET A 1 -34.44 -12.54 -27.97
C MET A 1 -33.82 -13.89 -27.62
N GLY A 2 -32.52 -14.02 -27.59
CA GLY A 2 -31.81 -15.29 -27.46
C GLY A 2 -30.31 -15.06 -27.35
N ASP A 3 -29.71 -15.61 -26.32
CA ASP A 3 -28.30 -15.99 -26.21
C ASP A 3 -27.22 -14.91 -26.17
N PHE A 4 -27.11 -14.22 -25.04
CA PHE A 4 -25.94 -13.44 -24.68
C PHE A 4 -25.25 -13.94 -23.39
N CYS A 5 -25.31 -15.23 -23.07
CA CYS A 5 -24.78 -15.76 -21.82
C CYS A 5 -23.93 -17.05 -21.95
N LYS A 6 -23.11 -17.18 -23.00
CA LYS A 6 -22.26 -18.39 -23.16
C LYS A 6 -20.78 -18.17 -23.56
N ASN A 7 -20.22 -16.96 -23.43
CA ASN A 7 -18.82 -16.74 -23.85
C ASN A 7 -17.93 -16.05 -22.81
N SER A 8 -18.15 -16.23 -21.51
CA SER A 8 -17.26 -15.67 -20.48
C SER A 8 -16.09 -16.58 -20.03
N LYS A 9 -15.90 -17.73 -20.70
CA LYS A 9 -14.76 -18.64 -20.38
C LYS A 9 -13.50 -18.45 -21.23
N PHE A 10 -13.50 -17.56 -22.21
CA PHE A 10 -12.40 -17.48 -23.18
C PHE A 10 -11.42 -16.33 -22.95
N LEU A 11 -11.62 -15.48 -21.96
CA LEU A 11 -10.77 -14.29 -21.72
C LEU A 11 -9.84 -14.40 -20.49
N LEU A 12 -9.79 -15.55 -19.80
CA LEU A 12 -8.93 -15.72 -18.61
C LEU A 12 -7.61 -16.48 -18.89
N ASN A 13 -7.35 -16.93 -20.11
CA ASN A 13 -6.20 -17.81 -20.41
C ASN A 13 -4.98 -17.12 -21.03
N ASN A 14 -4.93 -15.80 -21.18
CA ASN A 14 -3.78 -15.09 -21.76
C ASN A 14 -3.18 -14.04 -20.83
N SER A 15 -3.18 -14.30 -19.53
CA SER A 15 -2.36 -13.50 -18.61
C SER A 15 -0.94 -14.09 -18.59
N PRO A 16 0.12 -13.29 -18.81
CA PRO A 16 1.52 -13.76 -18.73
C PRO A 16 1.93 -14.19 -17.30
N TYR A 17 1.02 -14.11 -16.34
CA TYR A 17 1.23 -14.51 -14.94
C TYR A 17 0.58 -15.84 -14.57
N ASN A 18 0.00 -16.59 -15.54
CA ASN A 18 -0.50 -17.94 -15.29
C ASN A 18 0.63 -18.95 -15.55
N ARG A 19 1.52 -19.15 -14.57
CA ARG A 19 2.43 -20.30 -14.57
C ARG A 19 1.60 -21.49 -14.09
N ASP A 20 1.42 -22.49 -14.98
CA ASP A 20 0.90 -23.81 -14.66
C ASP A 20 1.77 -24.46 -13.58
N TYR A 21 1.32 -24.39 -12.35
CA TYR A 21 1.84 -25.26 -11.29
C TYR A 21 1.09 -26.59 -11.43
N GLY A 22 1.78 -27.59 -11.97
CA GLY A 22 1.27 -28.93 -12.17
C GLY A 22 0.70 -29.51 -10.88
N ASP A 23 -0.42 -30.25 -11.05
CA ASP A 23 -1.10 -31.00 -9.99
C ASP A 23 -0.13 -31.99 -9.32
N LEU A 24 0.47 -31.61 -8.22
CA LEU A 24 1.12 -32.53 -7.27
C LEU A 24 0.09 -32.89 -6.20
N PRO A 25 -0.34 -34.17 -6.13
CA PRO A 25 -1.31 -34.58 -5.13
C PRO A 25 -0.67 -34.54 -3.73
N GLY A 26 -1.20 -33.70 -2.86
CA GLY A 26 -0.92 -33.73 -1.43
C GLY A 26 -0.20 -32.52 -0.83
N VAL A 27 0.18 -31.53 -1.61
CA VAL A 27 0.75 -30.28 -1.07
C VAL A 27 -0.30 -29.16 -1.24
N VAL A 28 -1.07 -28.92 -0.19
CA VAL A 28 -1.84 -27.69 -0.08
C VAL A 28 -0.82 -26.58 0.17
N PHE A 29 -0.27 -25.99 -0.90
CA PHE A 29 0.40 -24.70 -0.81
C PHE A 29 -0.67 -23.67 -0.42
N SER A 30 -0.88 -23.51 0.87
CA SER A 30 -1.37 -22.26 1.38
C SER A 30 -0.25 -21.25 1.14
N ALA A 31 -0.13 -20.75 -0.09
CA ALA A 31 0.59 -19.50 -0.33
C ALA A 31 -0.12 -18.48 0.56
N ARG A 32 0.38 -18.26 1.76
CA ARG A 32 0.02 -17.14 2.61
C ARG A 32 0.30 -15.92 1.76
N LEU A 33 -0.75 -15.38 1.17
CA LEU A 33 -0.67 -14.18 0.35
C LEU A 33 -0.44 -13.01 1.31
N LEU A 34 0.82 -12.85 1.72
CA LEU A 34 1.28 -11.65 2.41
C LEU A 34 0.99 -10.48 1.47
N ARG A 35 0.11 -9.59 1.85
CA ARG A 35 -0.38 -8.54 0.95
C ARG A 35 -0.54 -7.21 1.66
N MET A 36 0.55 -6.72 2.24
CA MET A 36 0.56 -5.33 2.67
C MET A 36 0.29 -4.42 1.47
N ARG A 37 -0.58 -3.45 1.62
CA ARG A 37 -1.00 -2.53 0.56
C ARG A 37 -0.66 -1.10 0.91
N ALA A 38 -0.24 -0.32 -0.06
CA ALA A 38 -0.09 1.11 0.09
C ALA A 38 -0.77 1.86 -1.06
N LEU A 39 -1.51 2.91 -0.73
CA LEU A 39 -1.87 3.96 -1.66
C LEU A 39 -0.94 5.13 -1.38
N ILE A 40 -0.14 5.50 -2.39
CA ILE A 40 0.89 6.53 -2.28
C ILE A 40 0.50 7.70 -3.17
N GLN A 41 0.59 8.90 -2.61
CA GLN A 41 0.38 10.14 -3.36
C GLN A 41 1.58 11.06 -3.21
N ARG A 42 2.16 11.50 -4.33
CA ARG A 42 3.15 12.58 -4.32
C ARG A 42 2.43 13.89 -3.99
N VAL A 43 2.94 14.60 -2.99
CA VAL A 43 2.27 15.81 -2.49
C VAL A 43 3.19 17.00 -2.46
N LYS A 44 2.60 18.21 -2.62
CA LYS A 44 3.25 19.48 -2.31
C LYS A 44 3.21 19.78 -0.83
N ARG A 45 2.15 19.33 -0.17
CA ARG A 45 1.94 19.34 1.27
C ARG A 45 0.84 18.34 1.62
N ALA A 46 0.88 17.80 2.84
CA ALA A 46 -0.22 17.05 3.44
C ALA A 46 -0.25 17.26 4.94
N GLU A 47 -1.43 17.13 5.55
CA GLU A 47 -1.59 17.19 6.99
C GLU A 47 -2.70 16.27 7.48
N VAL A 48 -2.58 15.84 8.74
CA VAL A 48 -3.58 15.07 9.46
C VAL A 48 -4.15 15.94 10.57
N ARG A 49 -5.49 15.97 10.67
CA ARG A 49 -6.22 16.62 11.76
C ARG A 49 -7.00 15.60 12.55
N ILE A 50 -7.07 15.82 13.86
CA ILE A 50 -7.93 15.10 14.79
C ILE A 50 -8.67 16.15 15.61
N GLU A 51 -10.00 16.08 15.61
CA GLU A 51 -10.87 17.05 16.30
C GLU A 51 -10.51 18.52 15.96
N GLY A 52 -10.24 18.79 14.66
CA GLY A 52 -9.89 20.11 14.14
C GLY A 52 -8.44 20.56 14.43
N ARG A 53 -7.65 19.79 15.18
CA ARG A 53 -6.24 20.12 15.48
C ARG A 53 -5.30 19.39 14.56
N VAL A 54 -4.32 20.09 13.99
CA VAL A 54 -3.25 19.48 13.20
C VAL A 54 -2.33 18.68 14.13
N VAL A 55 -2.22 17.36 13.88
CA VAL A 55 -1.36 16.46 14.66
C VAL A 55 -0.09 16.08 13.90
N ALA A 56 -0.12 16.13 12.56
CA ALA A 56 1.03 15.85 11.70
C ALA A 56 0.93 16.69 10.42
N ARG A 57 2.07 17.10 9.90
CA ARG A 57 2.16 17.87 8.64
C ARG A 57 3.48 17.61 7.95
N ILE A 58 3.44 17.52 6.62
CA ILE A 58 4.62 17.47 5.76
C ILE A 58 4.52 18.52 4.65
N GLY A 59 5.67 18.92 4.14
CA GLY A 59 5.81 19.68 2.91
C GLY A 59 5.83 18.77 1.67
N LYS A 60 6.76 19.02 0.75
CA LYS A 60 6.97 18.18 -0.44
C LYS A 60 7.37 16.76 -0.03
N GLY A 61 6.64 15.77 -0.54
CA GLY A 61 6.93 14.39 -0.16
C GLY A 61 5.87 13.40 -0.63
N LEU A 62 5.66 12.37 0.19
CA LEU A 62 4.71 11.28 -0.07
C LEU A 62 3.72 11.13 1.09
N LEU A 63 2.42 11.20 0.79
CA LEU A 63 1.39 10.65 1.65
C LEU A 63 1.31 9.14 1.36
N VAL A 64 1.42 8.32 2.40
CA VAL A 64 1.37 6.86 2.34
C VAL A 64 0.22 6.35 3.21
N LEU A 65 -0.86 5.90 2.57
CA LEU A 65 -1.96 5.20 3.24
C LEU A 65 -1.63 3.71 3.22
N ILE A 66 -1.48 3.07 4.40
CA ILE A 66 -1.02 1.69 4.49
C ILE A 66 -2.09 0.77 5.08
N GLY A 67 -2.38 -0.31 4.37
CA GLY A 67 -3.26 -1.39 4.81
C GLY A 67 -2.46 -2.65 5.12
N ILE A 68 -2.91 -3.38 6.14
CA ILE A 68 -2.21 -4.54 6.70
C ILE A 68 -3.20 -5.70 6.83
N THR A 69 -2.78 -6.92 6.45
CA THR A 69 -3.53 -8.16 6.66
C THR A 69 -3.02 -8.95 7.87
N ALA A 70 -3.80 -9.93 8.30
CA ALA A 70 -3.41 -10.80 9.41
C ALA A 70 -2.20 -11.69 9.11
N ASP A 71 -1.93 -11.92 7.82
CA ASP A 71 -0.83 -12.77 7.36
C ASP A 71 0.48 -11.99 7.11
N ASP A 72 0.45 -10.65 7.15
CA ASP A 72 1.65 -9.84 7.00
C ASP A 72 2.60 -10.05 8.19
N THR A 73 3.91 -9.90 7.91
CA THR A 73 4.98 -10.05 8.90
C THR A 73 5.77 -8.76 9.04
N GLN A 74 6.57 -8.68 10.10
CA GLN A 74 7.48 -7.55 10.30
C GLN A 74 8.50 -7.42 9.15
N GLU A 75 8.97 -8.53 8.60
CA GLU A 75 9.88 -8.55 7.47
C GLU A 75 9.23 -7.97 6.20
N VAL A 76 7.95 -8.31 5.94
CA VAL A 76 7.18 -7.69 4.85
C VAL A 76 7.07 -6.19 5.06
N ALA A 77 6.77 -5.73 6.28
CA ALA A 77 6.66 -4.30 6.58
C ALA A 77 7.98 -3.56 6.30
N MET A 78 9.10 -4.13 6.70
CA MET A 78 10.43 -3.55 6.48
C MET A 78 10.78 -3.51 4.99
N THR A 79 10.62 -4.63 4.27
CA THR A 79 10.91 -4.71 2.83
C THR A 79 10.00 -3.77 2.02
N PHE A 80 8.74 -3.64 2.44
CA PHE A 80 7.79 -2.74 1.79
C PHE A 80 8.17 -1.26 1.98
N ALA A 81 8.63 -0.89 3.18
CA ALA A 81 9.14 0.44 3.47
C ALA A 81 10.35 0.78 2.59
N GLU A 82 11.30 -0.15 2.47
CA GLU A 82 12.48 0.01 1.61
C GLU A 82 12.10 0.18 0.14
N LYS A 83 11.12 -0.59 -0.35
CA LYS A 83 10.61 -0.45 -1.71
C LYS A 83 10.04 0.95 -1.95
N ILE A 84 9.27 1.49 -1.00
CA ILE A 84 8.62 2.80 -1.15
C ILE A 84 9.64 3.94 -1.15
N ILE A 85 10.69 3.87 -0.33
CA ILE A 85 11.74 4.90 -0.26
C ILE A 85 12.43 5.10 -1.60
N VAL A 86 12.71 4.01 -2.32
CA VAL A 86 13.48 4.05 -3.57
C VAL A 86 12.63 4.29 -4.83
N LEU A 87 11.31 4.46 -4.68
CA LEU A 87 10.44 4.73 -5.82
C LEU A 87 10.81 6.08 -6.48
N ARG A 88 11.07 6.03 -7.77
CA ARG A 88 11.44 7.22 -8.55
C ARG A 88 10.19 7.90 -9.09
N VAL A 89 9.53 8.69 -8.25
CA VAL A 89 8.26 9.36 -8.54
C VAL A 89 8.37 10.89 -8.53
N PHE A 90 9.57 11.42 -8.36
CA PHE A 90 9.86 12.84 -8.47
C PHE A 90 10.65 13.15 -9.74
N ASP A 91 10.38 14.32 -10.32
CA ASP A 91 10.96 14.71 -11.59
C ASP A 91 12.46 15.05 -11.45
N ASP A 92 13.25 14.66 -12.45
CA ASP A 92 14.60 15.14 -12.68
C ASP A 92 14.59 16.50 -13.43
N ASP A 93 15.76 17.02 -13.76
CA ASP A 93 15.90 18.30 -14.45
C ASP A 93 15.34 18.26 -15.89
N ALA A 94 15.16 17.04 -16.45
CA ALA A 94 14.51 16.82 -17.74
C ALA A 94 13.00 16.56 -17.63
N ARG A 95 12.39 16.80 -16.43
CA ARG A 95 10.98 16.57 -16.13
C ARG A 95 10.54 15.10 -16.33
N ARG A 96 11.43 14.15 -16.06
CA ARG A 96 11.12 12.71 -16.05
C ARG A 96 11.12 12.21 -14.62
N MET A 97 10.17 11.36 -14.26
CA MET A 97 10.13 10.70 -12.95
C MET A 97 11.34 9.77 -12.81
N ASN A 98 12.39 10.26 -12.17
CA ASN A 98 13.70 9.60 -12.05
C ASN A 98 14.38 9.79 -10.71
N ARG A 99 13.79 10.58 -9.80
CA ARG A 99 14.30 10.81 -8.44
C ARG A 99 13.35 10.20 -7.41
N SER A 100 13.90 9.63 -6.35
CA SER A 100 13.16 9.15 -5.18
C SER A 100 12.82 10.32 -4.23
N ALA A 101 11.98 10.04 -3.21
CA ALA A 101 11.73 11.00 -2.15
C ALA A 101 13.02 11.38 -1.42
N GLN A 102 13.90 10.41 -1.18
CA GLN A 102 15.18 10.65 -0.52
C GLN A 102 16.09 11.57 -1.36
N ASP A 103 16.15 11.40 -2.68
CA ASP A 103 16.96 12.23 -3.59
C ASP A 103 16.54 13.71 -3.60
N VAL A 104 15.28 13.99 -3.30
CA VAL A 104 14.72 15.36 -3.28
C VAL A 104 14.53 15.93 -1.88
N GLY A 105 14.98 15.22 -0.84
CA GLY A 105 14.77 15.63 0.55
C GLY A 105 13.28 15.66 0.94
N GLY A 106 12.48 14.79 0.33
CA GLY A 106 11.04 14.71 0.58
C GLY A 106 10.71 14.04 1.92
N GLU A 107 9.56 14.41 2.45
CA GLU A 107 9.04 13.95 3.74
C GLU A 107 7.95 12.87 3.52
N PHE A 108 7.72 12.04 4.52
CA PHE A 108 6.68 11.01 4.50
C PHE A 108 5.60 11.31 5.53
N LEU A 109 4.33 11.26 5.13
CA LEU A 109 3.19 11.24 6.03
C LEU A 109 2.52 9.87 5.92
N VAL A 110 2.66 9.06 6.98
CA VAL A 110 2.16 7.69 6.99
C VAL A 110 0.88 7.61 7.82
N VAL A 111 -0.18 7.04 7.22
CA VAL A 111 -1.48 6.88 7.85
C VAL A 111 -1.96 5.44 7.68
N SER A 112 -2.35 4.80 8.77
CA SER A 112 -2.97 3.46 8.73
C SER A 112 -4.33 3.53 8.06
N GLN A 113 -4.59 2.61 7.09
CA GLN A 113 -5.79 2.62 6.25
C GLN A 113 -6.30 1.20 5.98
N PHE A 114 -7.00 0.61 6.93
CA PHE A 114 -7.55 -0.75 6.80
C PHE A 114 -8.58 -0.89 5.67
N THR A 115 -9.23 0.21 5.29
CA THR A 115 -10.22 0.23 4.20
C THR A 115 -9.63 -0.06 2.81
N LEU A 116 -8.30 -0.12 2.65
CA LEU A 116 -7.66 -0.65 1.45
C LEU A 116 -7.98 -2.14 1.20
N TYR A 117 -8.52 -2.82 2.21
CA TYR A 117 -9.01 -4.20 2.11
C TYR A 117 -10.53 -4.29 1.98
N ALA A 118 -11.21 -3.21 1.61
CA ALA A 118 -12.65 -3.22 1.38
C ALA A 118 -13.02 -4.24 0.29
N ASP A 119 -13.89 -5.19 0.63
CA ASP A 119 -14.55 -6.07 -0.33
C ASP A 119 -15.96 -5.55 -0.61
N CYS A 120 -16.14 -5.02 -1.82
CA CYS A 120 -17.40 -4.44 -2.29
C CYS A 120 -18.13 -5.35 -3.28
N ARG A 121 -17.74 -6.63 -3.43
CA ARG A 121 -18.31 -7.55 -4.42
C ARG A 121 -19.76 -7.94 -4.12
N LYS A 122 -20.15 -7.90 -2.84
CA LYS A 122 -21.51 -8.28 -2.42
C LYS A 122 -22.19 -7.13 -1.67
N GLY A 123 -23.40 -6.78 -2.15
CA GLY A 123 -24.22 -5.76 -1.49
C GLY A 123 -23.67 -4.34 -1.60
N ARG A 124 -24.17 -3.44 -0.74
CA ARG A 124 -23.79 -2.01 -0.70
C ARG A 124 -22.86 -1.67 0.46
N ARG A 125 -22.67 -2.58 1.40
CA ARG A 125 -21.81 -2.39 2.57
C ARG A 125 -20.49 -3.12 2.33
N PRO A 126 -19.35 -2.42 2.34
CA PRO A 126 -18.04 -3.04 2.24
C PRO A 126 -17.78 -4.00 3.42
N SER A 127 -17.15 -5.15 3.15
CA SER A 127 -16.58 -6.03 4.18
C SER A 127 -15.09 -5.73 4.33
N PHE A 128 -14.58 -5.82 5.56
CA PHE A 128 -13.18 -5.59 5.90
C PHE A 128 -12.52 -6.82 6.57
N GLU A 129 -13.10 -8.01 6.37
CA GLU A 129 -12.64 -9.26 7.01
C GLU A 129 -11.17 -9.62 6.71
N ARG A 130 -10.63 -9.10 5.60
CA ARG A 130 -9.23 -9.34 5.20
C ARG A 130 -8.24 -8.42 5.93
N ALA A 131 -8.69 -7.34 6.54
CA ALA A 131 -7.81 -6.46 7.31
C ALA A 131 -7.38 -7.14 8.61
N ALA A 132 -6.14 -6.91 9.03
CA ALA A 132 -5.64 -7.37 10.32
C ALA A 132 -6.45 -6.75 11.48
N LYS A 133 -6.51 -7.48 12.60
CA LYS A 133 -7.02 -6.91 13.86
C LYS A 133 -6.14 -5.74 14.31
N ALA A 134 -6.74 -4.76 14.97
CA ALA A 134 -6.06 -3.51 15.35
C ALA A 134 -4.73 -3.72 16.10
N SER A 135 -4.65 -4.72 17.00
CA SER A 135 -3.42 -5.01 17.75
C SER A 135 -2.28 -5.44 16.83
N VAL A 136 -2.52 -6.40 15.92
CA VAL A 136 -1.52 -6.88 14.97
C VAL A 136 -1.15 -5.77 13.97
N ALA A 137 -2.16 -5.06 13.46
CA ALA A 137 -1.94 -3.99 12.50
C ALA A 137 -1.10 -2.85 13.09
N LYS A 138 -1.27 -2.53 14.37
CA LYS A 138 -0.49 -1.48 15.05
C LYS A 138 0.99 -1.83 15.09
N ASP A 139 1.34 -3.04 15.52
CA ASP A 139 2.74 -3.47 15.65
C ASP A 139 3.45 -3.46 14.27
N LEU A 140 2.77 -3.93 13.23
CA LEU A 140 3.32 -3.95 11.87
C LEU A 140 3.39 -2.55 11.24
N TYR A 141 2.44 -1.68 11.55
CA TYR A 141 2.48 -0.27 11.18
C TYR A 141 3.67 0.45 11.82
N GLU A 142 3.90 0.23 13.11
CA GLU A 142 5.04 0.80 13.83
C GLU A 142 6.38 0.28 13.27
N ALA A 143 6.47 -1.01 12.91
CA ALA A 143 7.64 -1.59 12.25
C ALA A 143 7.90 -0.94 10.88
N PHE A 144 6.86 -0.72 10.08
CA PHE A 144 6.96 -0.02 8.80
C PHE A 144 7.48 1.42 8.97
N VAL A 145 6.92 2.17 9.91
CA VAL A 145 7.35 3.55 10.22
C VAL A 145 8.79 3.58 10.72
N ALA A 146 9.17 2.63 11.59
CA ALA A 146 10.53 2.51 12.10
C ALA A 146 11.54 2.22 10.97
N ALA A 147 11.19 1.37 10.01
CA ALA A 147 12.03 1.07 8.86
C ALA A 147 12.25 2.30 7.96
N LEU A 148 11.22 3.12 7.73
CA LEU A 148 11.38 4.40 7.01
C LEU A 148 12.35 5.34 7.76
N ARG A 149 12.15 5.51 9.07
CA ARG A 149 12.99 6.39 9.91
C ARG A 149 14.44 5.93 9.95
N ALA A 150 14.68 4.62 10.00
CA ALA A 150 16.03 4.05 9.98
C ALA A 150 16.84 4.38 8.72
N ARG A 151 16.16 4.72 7.62
CA ARG A 151 16.78 5.18 6.36
C ARG A 151 17.04 6.69 6.34
N GLY A 152 16.80 7.39 7.46
CA GLY A 152 17.13 8.81 7.62
C GLY A 152 16.14 9.75 6.91
N VAL A 153 14.97 9.27 6.50
CA VAL A 153 13.93 10.12 5.91
C VAL A 153 13.04 10.72 7.01
N PRO A 154 12.61 11.98 6.90
CA PRO A 154 11.64 12.56 7.82
C PRO A 154 10.28 11.88 7.69
N VAL A 155 9.73 11.38 8.81
CA VAL A 155 8.45 10.66 8.83
C VAL A 155 7.55 11.21 9.92
N GLU A 156 6.42 11.76 9.48
CA GLU A 156 5.29 12.15 10.32
C GLU A 156 4.19 11.08 10.23
N THR A 157 3.40 10.95 11.29
CA THR A 157 2.33 9.95 11.36
C THR A 157 1.06 10.55 11.91
N GLY A 158 -0.08 10.01 11.46
CA GLY A 158 -1.33 10.18 12.20
C GLY A 158 -1.33 9.36 13.49
N GLU A 159 -2.45 9.38 14.20
CA GLU A 159 -2.68 8.58 15.40
C GLU A 159 -3.40 7.28 15.01
N PHE A 160 -2.81 6.13 15.33
CA PHE A 160 -3.36 4.82 14.97
C PHE A 160 -4.73 4.60 15.63
N GLY A 161 -5.74 4.32 14.80
CA GLY A 161 -7.11 4.04 15.25
C GLY A 161 -7.97 5.27 15.54
N ALA A 162 -7.42 6.49 15.46
CA ALA A 162 -8.19 7.71 15.60
C ALA A 162 -9.04 8.01 14.35
N MET A 163 -10.08 8.81 14.52
CA MET A 163 -10.79 9.44 13.40
C MET A 163 -9.97 10.64 12.94
N MET A 164 -9.49 10.57 11.69
CA MET A 164 -8.57 11.54 11.12
C MET A 164 -9.17 12.20 9.89
N GLU A 165 -8.93 13.51 9.74
CA GLU A 165 -9.09 14.22 8.49
C GLU A 165 -7.71 14.34 7.83
N VAL A 166 -7.61 13.94 6.56
CA VAL A 166 -6.36 14.00 5.80
C VAL A 166 -6.53 15.04 4.68
N GLU A 167 -5.83 16.17 4.82
CA GLU A 167 -5.77 17.20 3.79
C GLU A 167 -4.48 17.06 3.00
N LEU A 168 -4.54 17.19 1.67
CA LEU A 168 -3.35 17.12 0.83
C LEU A 168 -3.50 17.96 -0.44
N VAL A 169 -2.36 18.31 -1.04
CA VAL A 169 -2.27 18.82 -2.42
C VAL A 169 -1.48 17.81 -3.22
N ASN A 170 -2.17 16.96 -3.99
CA ASN A 170 -1.54 15.97 -4.86
C ASN A 170 -0.75 16.70 -5.97
N ASP A 171 0.50 16.31 -6.16
CA ASP A 171 1.42 16.92 -7.11
C ASP A 171 1.55 16.09 -8.38
N GLY A 172 1.10 16.67 -9.49
CA GLY A 172 1.28 16.05 -10.78
C GLY A 172 0.04 15.70 -11.62
N PRO A 173 -1.06 15.06 -11.21
CA PRO A 173 -1.21 14.16 -10.06
C PRO A 173 -0.40 12.86 -10.19
N VAL A 174 0.23 12.42 -9.11
CA VAL A 174 0.89 11.11 -9.03
C VAL A 174 0.28 10.34 -7.87
N THR A 175 -0.37 9.23 -8.20
CA THR A 175 -1.03 8.32 -7.25
C THR A 175 -0.74 6.90 -7.68
N LEU A 176 -0.17 6.11 -6.77
CA LEU A 176 0.22 4.72 -7.01
C LEU A 176 -0.47 3.81 -6.00
N PHE A 177 -0.90 2.67 -6.46
CA PHE A 177 -1.30 1.57 -5.61
C PHE A 177 -0.25 0.48 -5.68
N LEU A 178 0.24 0.03 -4.53
CA LEU A 178 1.21 -1.06 -4.39
C LEU A 178 0.62 -2.18 -3.56
N ASP A 179 0.87 -3.42 -3.99
CA ASP A 179 0.61 -4.63 -3.22
C ASP A 179 1.95 -5.36 -3.04
N SER A 180 2.29 -5.72 -1.80
CA SER A 180 3.59 -6.36 -1.50
C SER A 180 3.79 -7.67 -2.24
N ALA A 181 2.72 -8.37 -2.58
CA ALA A 181 2.77 -9.60 -3.36
C ALA A 181 3.34 -9.42 -4.78
N ASP A 182 3.35 -8.19 -5.31
CA ASP A 182 3.84 -7.93 -6.68
C ASP A 182 5.37 -7.92 -6.76
N PHE A 183 6.09 -7.83 -5.64
CA PHE A 183 7.55 -7.68 -5.64
C PHE A 183 8.29 -8.35 -4.49
N ILE A 184 7.57 -8.95 -3.52
CA ILE A 184 8.17 -9.80 -2.50
C ILE A 184 7.91 -11.25 -2.92
N SER A 185 8.91 -11.87 -3.56
CA SER A 185 8.94 -13.31 -3.80
C SER A 185 9.77 -13.94 -2.69
N TRP A 186 9.20 -14.88 -1.96
CA TRP A 186 9.96 -15.73 -1.06
C TRP A 186 10.53 -16.85 -1.94
N GLU A 187 11.85 -16.85 -2.18
CA GLU A 187 12.54 -18.01 -2.67
C GLU A 187 12.58 -19.03 -1.53
N GLU A 188 11.99 -20.22 -1.78
CA GLU A 188 12.08 -21.38 -0.90
C GLU A 188 13.49 -21.98 -0.89
#